data_53b60c6260ec1e62ffd2b495e52b696e
#
_entry.id   53b60c6260ec1e62ffd2b495e52b696e
#
_cell.length_a   1.000
_cell.length_b   1.000
_cell.length_c   1.000
_cell.angle_alpha   90.00
_cell.angle_beta   90.00
_cell.angle_gamma   90.00
#
_symmetry.space_group_name_H-M   'P 1'
#
loop_
_entity.id
_entity.type
_entity.pdbx_description
1 polymer ?
#
loop_
_entity_poly.entity_id
_entity_poly.type
_entity_poly.pdbx_seq_one_letter_code
_entity_poly.pdbx_strand_id
1 'polypeptide(L)'
;MVRIKPILSPQNLRGLLNTTTAATTTSTTPHHHHHHLLLPPTPVSTTYLLQQHRHSSRSRQPPPAPAPTPFVPDVPTFLTLIGRGLSQHASKFPTWESLFATTSDQLRELGVEPPRTRRYLLQWRERFRRGQYGIGGDLQHVEGGRAELRVIEAEPDESADPRRLAEDPIYRRKYVVNVPPGKRVEDCGPDEVHRVQGFRVRGASTIAGPYALPLKKGQGAFVTVTENMWEHARGRKIDGGERRRTEVRYKKRIAERREMRERGEL
;
A
#
# COMPACT_ATOMS: atom_id res chain seq x y z
N MET A 1 14.14 -7.89 -41.41
CA MET A 1 13.18 -7.60 -40.32
C MET A 1 12.82 -8.92 -39.67
N VAL A 2 13.41 -9.22 -38.53
CA VAL A 2 13.14 -10.45 -37.80
C VAL A 2 11.94 -10.16 -36.88
N ARG A 3 10.81 -10.82 -37.15
CA ARG A 3 9.64 -10.80 -36.25
C ARG A 3 9.99 -11.61 -35.03
N ILE A 4 10.23 -10.94 -33.91
CA ILE A 4 10.41 -11.56 -32.61
C ILE A 4 9.01 -11.96 -32.12
N LYS A 5 8.78 -13.26 -31.95
CA LYS A 5 7.53 -13.77 -31.34
C LYS A 5 7.55 -13.45 -29.86
N PRO A 6 6.48 -12.89 -29.27
CA PRO A 6 6.39 -12.70 -27.83
C PRO A 6 6.38 -14.05 -27.10
N ILE A 7 7.21 -14.17 -26.10
CA ILE A 7 7.45 -15.40 -25.33
C ILE A 7 6.29 -15.71 -24.37
N LEU A 8 5.39 -14.76 -24.14
CA LEU A 8 4.26 -14.89 -23.21
C LEU A 8 2.95 -15.05 -23.96
N SER A 9 2.44 -16.28 -23.96
CA SER A 9 1.08 -16.60 -24.39
C SER A 9 0.04 -15.93 -23.47
N PRO A 10 -1.14 -15.51 -23.97
CA PRO A 10 -2.21 -14.89 -23.19
C PRO A 10 -2.67 -15.75 -21.98
N GLN A 11 -2.50 -17.06 -22.05
CA GLN A 11 -2.88 -17.98 -20.98
C GLN A 11 -2.01 -17.84 -19.72
N ASN A 12 -0.75 -17.48 -19.88
CA ASN A 12 0.17 -17.30 -18.75
C ASN A 12 -0.06 -15.99 -17.98
N LEU A 13 -0.73 -15.01 -18.61
CA LEU A 13 -1.12 -13.75 -17.97
C LEU A 13 -2.40 -13.84 -17.13
N ARG A 14 -3.24 -14.87 -17.34
CA ARG A 14 -4.46 -15.06 -16.55
C ARG A 14 -4.18 -15.32 -15.08
N GLY A 15 -3.09 -15.97 -14.75
CA GLY A 15 -2.65 -16.18 -13.36
C GLY A 15 -2.25 -14.91 -12.62
N LEU A 16 -1.86 -13.88 -13.36
CA LEU A 16 -1.41 -12.59 -12.80
C LEU A 16 -2.55 -11.59 -12.56
N LEU A 17 -3.75 -11.86 -13.09
CA LEU A 17 -4.89 -10.93 -13.05
C LEU A 17 -5.94 -11.25 -11.99
N ASN A 18 -5.88 -12.45 -11.37
CA ASN A 18 -6.92 -12.93 -10.46
C ASN A 18 -6.59 -12.68 -8.99
N THR A 19 -6.46 -11.42 -8.59
CA THR A 19 -6.58 -11.05 -7.17
C THR A 19 -7.40 -9.78 -7.05
N THR A 20 -8.57 -9.95 -6.47
CA THR A 20 -9.53 -8.96 -5.98
C THR A 20 -10.74 -8.69 -6.88
N THR A 21 -11.74 -9.55 -6.79
CA THR A 21 -13.15 -9.15 -6.93
C THR A 21 -13.82 -9.29 -5.56
N ALA A 22 -14.06 -8.17 -4.90
CA ALA A 22 -14.98 -8.09 -3.77
C ALA A 22 -16.41 -8.17 -4.32
N ALA A 23 -17.14 -9.18 -3.91
CA ALA A 23 -18.55 -9.32 -4.23
C ALA A 23 -19.37 -8.26 -3.47
N THR A 24 -20.00 -7.37 -4.21
CA THR A 24 -21.04 -6.48 -3.69
C THR A 24 -22.38 -7.20 -3.79
N THR A 25 -22.89 -7.67 -2.66
CA THR A 25 -24.27 -8.18 -2.58
C THR A 25 -25.23 -7.02 -2.44
N THR A 26 -26.01 -6.76 -3.48
CA THR A 26 -27.19 -5.89 -3.44
C THR A 26 -28.37 -6.70 -2.91
N SER A 27 -28.87 -6.34 -1.74
CA SER A 27 -30.13 -6.86 -1.22
C SER A 27 -31.29 -6.00 -1.71
N THR A 28 -32.14 -6.57 -2.56
CA THR A 28 -33.44 -6.02 -2.97
C THR A 28 -34.48 -6.44 -1.93
N THR A 29 -35.12 -5.47 -1.29
CA THR A 29 -36.32 -5.69 -0.45
C THR A 29 -37.59 -5.49 -1.29
N PRO A 30 -38.58 -6.39 -1.22
CA PRO A 30 -39.88 -6.17 -1.79
C PRO A 30 -40.79 -5.41 -0.81
N HIS A 31 -41.48 -4.41 -1.34
CA HIS A 31 -42.58 -3.73 -0.66
C HIS A 31 -43.77 -4.66 -0.47
N HIS A 32 -44.27 -4.76 0.75
CA HIS A 32 -45.63 -5.20 1.04
C HIS A 32 -46.37 -4.14 1.83
N HIS A 33 -47.48 -3.65 1.26
CA HIS A 33 -48.52 -2.90 1.96
C HIS A 33 -49.35 -3.84 2.85
N HIS A 34 -49.53 -3.51 4.10
CA HIS A 34 -50.68 -3.98 4.87
C HIS A 34 -51.16 -2.95 5.92
N HIS A 35 -52.47 -2.95 6.02
CA HIS A 35 -53.40 -2.08 6.67
C HIS A 35 -53.23 -1.89 8.20
N HIS A 36 -53.73 -0.72 8.63
CA HIS A 36 -53.94 -0.28 10.00
C HIS A 36 -54.78 -1.23 10.86
N LEU A 37 -54.35 -1.51 12.08
CA LEU A 37 -55.17 -1.71 13.23
C LEU A 37 -54.51 -1.02 14.46
N LEU A 38 -55.29 -0.08 15.02
CA LEU A 38 -54.95 0.67 16.23
C LEU A 38 -55.15 -0.19 17.48
N LEU A 39 -54.12 -0.32 18.33
CA LEU A 39 -54.22 -0.79 19.70
C LEU A 39 -53.49 0.19 20.62
N PRO A 40 -53.99 0.43 21.86
CA PRO A 40 -53.50 1.49 22.73
C PRO A 40 -52.16 1.12 23.39
N PRO A 41 -51.40 2.12 23.85
CA PRO A 41 -50.07 1.88 24.43
C PRO A 41 -50.17 1.50 25.92
N THR A 42 -49.61 0.37 26.30
CA THR A 42 -49.29 0.06 27.68
C THR A 42 -47.87 0.57 27.97
N PRO A 43 -47.65 1.27 29.09
CA PRO A 43 -46.30 1.69 29.49
C PRO A 43 -45.58 0.53 30.14
N VAL A 44 -44.74 -0.17 29.42
CA VAL A 44 -43.78 -1.09 30.01
C VAL A 44 -42.45 -0.35 30.16
N SER A 45 -42.20 0.08 31.42
CA SER A 45 -40.92 0.65 31.80
C SER A 45 -39.87 -0.47 31.82
N THR A 46 -39.24 -0.68 30.70
CA THR A 46 -38.12 -1.61 30.60
C THR A 46 -36.82 -0.80 30.64
N THR A 47 -36.27 -0.69 31.86
CA THR A 47 -34.89 -0.26 32.06
C THR A 47 -33.98 -1.28 31.38
N TYR A 48 -33.60 -1.03 30.13
CA TYR A 48 -32.51 -1.75 29.49
C TYR A 48 -31.21 -1.31 30.18
N LEU A 49 -30.78 -2.09 31.13
CA LEU A 49 -29.38 -2.10 31.56
C LEU A 49 -28.56 -2.47 30.33
N LEU A 50 -28.05 -1.47 29.65
CA LEU A 50 -26.99 -1.63 28.65
C LEU A 50 -25.78 -2.19 29.39
N GLN A 51 -25.76 -3.51 29.51
CA GLN A 51 -24.60 -4.24 29.96
C GLN A 51 -23.55 -4.05 28.86
N GLN A 52 -22.71 -3.03 29.04
CA GLN A 52 -21.51 -2.87 28.21
C GLN A 52 -20.65 -4.10 28.47
N HIS A 53 -20.80 -5.09 27.60
CA HIS A 53 -19.82 -6.15 27.49
C HIS A 53 -18.49 -5.48 27.05
N ARG A 54 -17.70 -5.11 28.05
CA ARG A 54 -16.27 -4.91 27.81
C ARG A 54 -15.79 -6.25 27.30
N HIS A 55 -15.62 -6.32 25.97
CA HIS A 55 -14.86 -7.40 25.38
C HIS A 55 -13.50 -7.37 26.06
N SER A 56 -13.31 -8.25 27.07
CA SER A 56 -12.00 -8.51 27.59
C SER A 56 -11.19 -8.93 26.39
N SER A 57 -10.24 -8.09 25.99
CA SER A 57 -9.27 -8.44 24.98
C SER A 57 -8.55 -9.67 25.53
N ARG A 58 -9.01 -10.86 25.15
CA ARG A 58 -8.21 -12.07 25.27
C ARG A 58 -6.83 -11.68 24.78
N SER A 59 -5.82 -11.90 25.57
CA SER A 59 -4.43 -11.66 25.20
C SER A 59 -4.15 -12.50 23.94
N ARG A 60 -4.49 -11.91 22.79
CA ARG A 60 -4.16 -12.51 21.50
C ARG A 60 -2.65 -12.50 21.44
N GLN A 61 -2.08 -13.68 21.39
CA GLN A 61 -0.65 -13.78 21.07
C GLN A 61 -0.38 -12.90 19.84
N PRO A 62 0.67 -12.09 19.87
CA PRO A 62 0.98 -11.25 18.73
C PRO A 62 1.10 -12.13 17.49
N PRO A 63 0.50 -11.73 16.37
CA PRO A 63 0.62 -12.52 15.15
C PRO A 63 2.09 -12.71 14.79
N PRO A 64 2.44 -13.86 14.17
CA PRO A 64 3.83 -14.17 13.83
C PRO A 64 4.46 -13.06 12.99
N ALA A 65 5.78 -12.96 13.07
CA ALA A 65 6.53 -12.04 12.23
C ALA A 65 6.36 -12.48 10.75
N PRO A 66 6.07 -11.56 9.83
CA PRO A 66 5.99 -11.86 8.41
C PRO A 66 7.40 -12.18 7.89
N ALA A 67 7.49 -12.97 6.82
CA ALA A 67 8.76 -13.21 6.16
C ALA A 67 9.33 -11.90 5.60
N PRO A 68 10.65 -11.69 5.66
CA PRO A 68 11.30 -10.59 4.98
C PRO A 68 11.11 -10.71 3.46
N THR A 69 11.04 -9.57 2.76
CA THR A 69 10.97 -9.54 1.29
C THR A 69 12.36 -9.30 0.70
N PRO A 70 12.62 -9.68 -0.56
CA PRO A 70 13.93 -9.44 -1.18
C PRO A 70 14.36 -7.96 -1.16
N PHE A 71 13.41 -7.03 -1.23
CA PHE A 71 13.68 -5.60 -1.12
C PHE A 71 13.89 -5.12 0.33
N VAL A 72 13.40 -5.89 1.30
CA VAL A 72 13.52 -5.61 2.74
C VAL A 72 14.03 -6.85 3.46
N PRO A 73 15.31 -7.18 3.31
CA PRO A 73 15.88 -8.40 3.88
C PRO A 73 16.09 -8.32 5.39
N ASP A 74 16.27 -7.14 5.93
CA ASP A 74 16.70 -6.92 7.31
C ASP A 74 16.04 -5.71 8.00
N VAL A 75 16.24 -5.62 9.31
CA VAL A 75 15.71 -4.54 10.16
C VAL A 75 16.26 -3.17 9.77
N PRO A 76 17.57 -2.96 9.57
CA PRO A 76 18.10 -1.67 9.17
C PRO A 76 17.48 -1.16 7.88
N THR A 77 17.34 -2.00 6.86
CA THR A 77 16.69 -1.64 5.58
C THR A 77 15.24 -1.25 5.79
N PHE A 78 14.48 -2.02 6.59
CA PHE A 78 13.09 -1.67 6.91
C PHE A 78 12.97 -0.30 7.57
N LEU A 79 13.78 -0.02 8.59
CA LEU A 79 13.77 1.24 9.33
C LEU A 79 14.22 2.42 8.46
N THR A 80 15.15 2.21 7.55
CA THR A 80 15.60 3.21 6.56
C THR A 80 14.48 3.55 5.59
N LEU A 81 13.77 2.55 5.07
CA LEU A 81 12.66 2.75 4.14
C LEU A 81 11.48 3.52 4.75
N ILE A 82 11.07 3.16 5.97
CA ILE A 82 9.98 3.86 6.65
C ILE A 82 10.35 5.26 7.12
N GLY A 83 11.63 5.52 7.33
CA GLY A 83 12.16 6.84 7.62
C GLY A 83 11.85 7.40 9.01
N ARG A 84 11.70 8.71 9.10
CA ARG A 84 11.51 9.48 10.35
C ARG A 84 12.63 9.32 11.37
N GLY A 85 13.85 9.08 10.89
CA GLY A 85 15.01 8.87 11.75
C GLY A 85 14.98 7.57 12.54
N LEU A 86 14.11 6.61 12.13
CA LEU A 86 14.04 5.30 12.80
C LEU A 86 15.26 4.42 12.54
N SER A 87 16.03 4.70 11.48
CA SER A 87 17.28 4.00 11.17
C SER A 87 18.29 4.03 12.33
N GLN A 88 18.35 5.14 13.09
CA GLN A 88 19.20 5.27 14.29
C GLN A 88 18.84 4.31 15.43
N HIS A 89 17.65 3.71 15.39
CA HIS A 89 17.23 2.71 16.37
C HIS A 89 17.45 1.26 15.90
N ALA A 90 18.12 1.04 14.76
CA ALA A 90 18.32 -0.29 14.19
C ALA A 90 19.07 -1.23 15.15
N SER A 91 20.07 -0.73 15.86
CA SER A 91 20.86 -1.50 16.84
C SER A 91 20.05 -2.02 18.03
N LYS A 92 18.87 -1.46 18.29
CA LYS A 92 17.98 -1.87 19.37
C LYS A 92 17.15 -3.12 19.04
N PHE A 93 17.16 -3.54 17.78
CA PHE A 93 16.42 -4.70 17.29
C PHE A 93 17.40 -5.72 16.69
N PRO A 94 17.86 -6.68 17.48
CA PRO A 94 18.88 -7.63 17.02
C PRO A 94 18.35 -8.59 15.94
N THR A 95 17.05 -8.91 15.98
CA THR A 95 16.44 -9.85 15.02
C THR A 95 15.20 -9.27 14.40
N TRP A 96 14.82 -9.81 13.25
CA TRP A 96 13.57 -9.46 12.56
C TRP A 96 12.34 -9.72 13.42
N GLU A 97 12.31 -10.87 14.09
CA GLU A 97 11.24 -11.27 14.99
C GLU A 97 11.13 -10.31 16.19
N SER A 98 12.26 -9.87 16.76
CA SER A 98 12.26 -8.93 17.87
C SER A 98 11.58 -7.61 17.49
N LEU A 99 11.86 -7.10 16.28
CA LEU A 99 11.20 -5.91 15.78
C LEU A 99 9.68 -6.08 15.76
N PHE A 100 9.16 -7.23 15.31
CA PHE A 100 7.72 -7.47 15.18
C PHE A 100 7.04 -7.90 16.50
N ALA A 101 7.76 -8.45 17.46
CA ALA A 101 7.23 -8.86 18.77
C ALA A 101 7.14 -7.70 19.77
N THR A 102 8.06 -6.73 19.71
CA THR A 102 8.19 -5.64 20.69
C THR A 102 6.89 -4.83 20.84
N THR A 103 6.46 -4.63 22.10
CA THR A 103 5.27 -3.85 22.45
C THR A 103 5.54 -2.34 22.47
N SER A 104 4.48 -1.53 22.57
CA SER A 104 4.62 -0.06 22.68
C SER A 104 5.39 0.38 23.92
N ASP A 105 5.23 -0.33 25.05
CA ASP A 105 5.90 -0.02 26.30
C ASP A 105 7.37 -0.39 26.25
N GLN A 106 7.70 -1.56 25.70
CA GLN A 106 9.08 -1.95 25.43
C GLN A 106 9.79 -0.98 24.46
N LEU A 107 9.07 -0.48 23.41
CA LEU A 107 9.63 0.55 22.54
C LEU A 107 9.93 1.85 23.30
N ARG A 108 9.16 2.19 24.32
CA ARG A 108 9.43 3.33 25.20
C ARG A 108 10.67 3.10 26.04
N GLU A 109 10.80 1.94 26.63
CA GLU A 109 11.99 1.52 27.41
C GLU A 109 13.25 1.51 26.55
N LEU A 110 13.14 1.07 25.31
CA LEU A 110 14.23 1.15 24.31
C LEU A 110 14.54 2.60 23.87
N GLY A 111 13.80 3.60 24.38
CA GLY A 111 14.05 5.00 24.06
C GLY A 111 13.65 5.41 22.64
N VAL A 112 12.63 4.76 22.06
CA VAL A 112 12.04 5.22 20.81
C VAL A 112 11.06 6.35 21.11
N GLU A 113 11.53 7.57 21.07
CA GLU A 113 10.77 8.79 21.35
C GLU A 113 10.63 9.66 20.09
N PRO A 114 9.61 10.47 19.94
CA PRO A 114 8.41 10.66 20.79
C PRO A 114 7.34 9.58 20.57
N PRO A 115 6.23 9.57 21.35
CA PRO A 115 5.15 8.57 21.24
C PRO A 115 4.57 8.41 19.84
N ARG A 116 4.58 9.48 19.04
CA ARG A 116 4.16 9.46 17.64
C ARG A 116 5.05 8.56 16.77
N THR A 117 6.35 8.53 17.05
CA THR A 117 7.31 7.67 16.33
C THR A 117 7.05 6.21 16.61
N ARG A 118 6.75 5.84 17.88
CA ARG A 118 6.33 4.48 18.24
C ARG A 118 5.05 4.06 17.51
N ARG A 119 4.02 4.91 17.49
CA ARG A 119 2.77 4.62 16.75
C ARG A 119 3.02 4.43 15.27
N TYR A 120 3.88 5.25 14.69
CA TYR A 120 4.24 5.17 13.29
C TYR A 120 4.94 3.85 12.96
N LEU A 121 5.91 3.43 13.78
CA LEU A 121 6.59 2.14 13.65
C LEU A 121 5.59 0.97 13.76
N LEU A 122 4.73 0.98 14.80
CA LEU A 122 3.71 -0.05 14.99
C LEU A 122 2.73 -0.12 13.82
N GLN A 123 2.34 1.01 13.26
CA GLN A 123 1.46 1.08 12.10
C GLN A 123 2.13 0.47 10.85
N TRP A 124 3.41 0.74 10.62
CA TRP A 124 4.15 0.15 9.51
C TRP A 124 4.35 -1.35 9.67
N ARG A 125 4.63 -1.82 10.86
CA ARG A 125 4.69 -3.26 11.17
C ARG A 125 3.38 -3.96 10.81
N GLU A 126 2.26 -3.36 11.21
CA GLU A 126 0.94 -3.92 10.92
C GLU A 126 0.61 -3.88 9.41
N ARG A 127 1.02 -2.83 8.71
CA ARG A 127 0.89 -2.76 7.24
C ARG A 127 1.72 -3.83 6.55
N PHE A 128 2.96 -4.01 7.01
CA PHE A 128 3.85 -5.02 6.45
C PHE A 128 3.31 -6.45 6.65
N ARG A 129 2.75 -6.74 7.83
CA ARG A 129 2.04 -8.01 8.09
C ARG A 129 0.87 -8.27 7.15
N ARG A 130 0.20 -7.23 6.71
CA ARG A 130 -0.92 -7.30 5.76
C ARG A 130 -0.48 -7.33 4.30
N GLY A 131 0.81 -7.40 4.02
CA GLY A 131 1.33 -7.31 2.66
C GLY A 131 1.16 -5.93 2.01
N GLN A 132 0.86 -4.90 2.82
CA GLN A 132 0.73 -3.52 2.35
C GLN A 132 2.08 -2.82 2.38
N TYR A 133 2.90 -3.13 1.42
CA TYR A 133 4.23 -2.57 1.29
C TYR A 133 4.18 -1.13 0.72
N GLY A 134 5.27 -0.41 0.88
CA GLY A 134 5.56 0.79 0.12
C GLY A 134 6.11 0.45 -1.28
N ILE A 135 6.55 1.48 -1.98
CA ILE A 135 7.10 1.34 -3.33
C ILE A 135 8.30 0.40 -3.30
N GLY A 136 8.32 -0.56 -4.21
CA GLY A 136 9.39 -1.55 -4.34
C GLY A 136 9.28 -2.74 -3.40
N GLY A 137 8.34 -2.75 -2.44
CA GLY A 137 8.19 -3.87 -1.52
C GLY A 137 7.64 -5.16 -2.17
N ASP A 138 7.11 -5.06 -3.38
CA ASP A 138 6.62 -6.14 -4.22
C ASP A 138 7.67 -6.65 -5.22
N LEU A 139 8.90 -6.11 -5.17
CA LEU A 139 10.01 -6.54 -6.02
C LEU A 139 10.55 -7.90 -5.56
N GLN A 140 10.68 -8.83 -6.49
CA GLN A 140 11.18 -10.19 -6.24
C GLN A 140 12.67 -10.31 -6.58
N HIS A 141 13.10 -9.67 -7.68
CA HIS A 141 14.49 -9.70 -8.11
C HIS A 141 15.20 -8.45 -7.66
N VAL A 142 15.92 -8.56 -6.55
CA VAL A 142 16.68 -7.47 -5.94
C VAL A 142 18.09 -7.94 -5.70
N GLU A 143 19.07 -7.19 -6.16
CA GLU A 143 20.49 -7.46 -5.99
C GLU A 143 21.18 -6.22 -5.43
N GLY A 144 21.87 -6.39 -4.30
CA GLY A 144 22.54 -5.27 -3.63
C GLY A 144 21.62 -4.09 -3.28
N GLY A 145 20.35 -4.35 -2.94
CA GLY A 145 19.35 -3.31 -2.66
C GLY A 145 18.86 -2.55 -3.90
N ARG A 146 19.15 -3.05 -5.10
CA ARG A 146 18.75 -2.49 -6.38
C ARG A 146 17.91 -3.49 -7.16
N ALA A 147 16.84 -3.03 -7.77
CA ALA A 147 15.98 -3.82 -8.64
C ALA A 147 15.82 -3.17 -10.01
N GLU A 148 15.79 -3.97 -11.05
CA GLU A 148 15.57 -3.51 -12.42
C GLU A 148 14.11 -3.65 -12.82
N LEU A 149 13.62 -2.63 -13.53
CA LEU A 149 12.27 -2.53 -14.04
C LEU A 149 12.30 -2.45 -15.55
N ARG A 150 11.42 -3.20 -16.20
CA ARG A 150 11.27 -3.20 -17.66
C ARG A 150 9.80 -2.99 -18.01
N VAL A 151 9.54 -2.64 -19.27
CA VAL A 151 8.18 -2.50 -19.79
C VAL A 151 7.90 -3.70 -20.69
N ILE A 152 6.76 -4.33 -20.46
CA ILE A 152 6.20 -5.35 -21.36
C ILE A 152 4.89 -4.84 -21.96
N GLU A 153 4.62 -5.24 -23.20
CA GLU A 153 3.34 -5.04 -23.85
C GLU A 153 2.57 -6.36 -23.75
N ALA A 154 1.38 -6.32 -23.15
CA ALA A 154 0.49 -7.45 -23.19
C ALA A 154 -0.25 -7.47 -24.52
N GLU A 155 -0.29 -8.62 -25.15
CA GLU A 155 -1.18 -8.82 -26.28
C GLU A 155 -2.63 -8.69 -25.82
N PRO A 156 -3.50 -8.10 -26.65
CA PRO A 156 -4.92 -8.04 -26.35
C PRO A 156 -5.48 -9.47 -26.23
N ASP A 157 -6.40 -9.66 -25.30
CA ASP A 157 -7.12 -10.93 -25.19
C ASP A 157 -7.77 -11.31 -26.52
N GLU A 158 -7.67 -12.56 -26.93
CA GLU A 158 -8.30 -13.11 -28.16
C GLU A 158 -9.82 -12.90 -28.19
N SER A 159 -10.43 -12.64 -27.05
CA SER A 159 -11.86 -12.30 -26.90
C SER A 159 -12.18 -10.82 -27.19
N ALA A 160 -11.16 -9.97 -27.38
CA ALA A 160 -11.37 -8.57 -27.67
C ALA A 160 -11.78 -8.40 -29.13
N ASP A 161 -12.83 -7.60 -29.38
CA ASP A 161 -13.36 -7.31 -30.70
C ASP A 161 -12.24 -6.77 -31.63
N PRO A 162 -11.92 -7.44 -32.77
CA PRO A 162 -10.85 -7.05 -33.68
C PRO A 162 -10.98 -5.60 -34.19
N ARG A 163 -12.20 -5.07 -34.26
CA ARG A 163 -12.44 -3.69 -34.70
C ARG A 163 -11.96 -2.68 -33.65
N ARG A 164 -12.16 -2.96 -32.38
CA ARG A 164 -11.66 -2.12 -31.27
C ARG A 164 -10.15 -2.17 -31.14
N LEU A 165 -9.54 -3.29 -31.48
CA LEU A 165 -8.07 -3.48 -31.52
C LEU A 165 -7.40 -2.66 -32.62
N ALA A 166 -8.07 -2.44 -33.76
CA ALA A 166 -7.53 -1.67 -34.87
C ALA A 166 -7.67 -0.15 -34.66
N GLU A 167 -8.71 0.28 -33.97
CA GLU A 167 -9.06 1.72 -33.80
C GLU A 167 -8.38 2.37 -32.59
N ASP A 168 -8.08 1.62 -31.50
CA ASP A 168 -7.53 2.17 -30.27
C ASP A 168 -6.19 1.55 -29.90
N PRO A 169 -5.06 2.28 -30.04
CA PRO A 169 -3.77 1.84 -29.52
C PRO A 169 -3.75 1.66 -27.98
N ILE A 170 -4.81 2.07 -27.30
CA ILE A 170 -5.03 1.91 -25.85
C ILE A 170 -5.20 0.43 -25.44
N TYR A 171 -5.59 -0.46 -26.35
CA TYR A 171 -5.76 -1.88 -26.05
C TYR A 171 -4.43 -2.65 -25.87
N ARG A 172 -3.32 -2.11 -26.31
CA ARG A 172 -1.98 -2.63 -25.97
C ARG A 172 -1.61 -2.14 -24.56
N ARG A 173 -2.01 -2.89 -23.56
CA ARG A 173 -1.70 -2.55 -22.18
C ARG A 173 -0.21 -2.77 -21.91
N LYS A 174 0.48 -1.71 -21.51
CA LYS A 174 1.86 -1.77 -21.07
C LYS A 174 1.92 -1.93 -19.55
N TYR A 175 2.73 -2.88 -19.10
CA TYR A 175 2.95 -3.14 -17.69
C TYR A 175 4.42 -2.94 -17.35
N VAL A 176 4.65 -2.52 -16.10
CA VAL A 176 5.99 -2.48 -15.55
C VAL A 176 6.22 -3.79 -14.80
N VAL A 177 7.33 -4.42 -15.09
CA VAL A 177 7.72 -5.70 -14.49
C VAL A 177 9.12 -5.61 -13.89
N ASN A 178 9.34 -6.39 -12.86
CA ASN A 178 10.64 -6.62 -12.28
C ASN A 178 11.25 -7.87 -12.93
N VAL A 179 12.49 -7.75 -13.34
CA VAL A 179 13.26 -8.83 -13.98
C VAL A 179 14.58 -9.03 -13.25
N PRO A 180 15.20 -10.20 -13.38
CA PRO A 180 16.53 -10.42 -12.84
C PRO A 180 17.54 -9.41 -13.43
N PRO A 181 18.46 -8.90 -12.61
CA PRO A 181 19.41 -7.88 -13.05
C PRO A 181 20.26 -8.37 -14.22
N GLY A 182 20.45 -7.48 -15.19
CA GLY A 182 21.23 -7.78 -16.39
C GLY A 182 20.53 -8.61 -17.46
N LYS A 183 19.37 -9.23 -17.19
CA LYS A 183 18.59 -9.95 -18.20
C LYS A 183 17.67 -9.01 -18.98
N ARG A 184 17.40 -9.38 -20.24
CA ARG A 184 16.33 -8.76 -21.02
C ARG A 184 15.03 -9.51 -20.79
N VAL A 185 13.92 -8.85 -21.01
CA VAL A 185 12.58 -9.49 -20.87
C VAL A 185 12.44 -10.70 -21.78
N GLU A 186 13.06 -10.66 -22.95
CA GLU A 186 13.02 -11.72 -23.98
C GLU A 186 13.74 -13.01 -23.52
N ASP A 187 14.73 -12.86 -22.62
CA ASP A 187 15.55 -13.96 -22.11
C ASP A 187 15.00 -14.52 -20.78
N CYS A 188 13.90 -13.95 -20.27
CA CYS A 188 13.30 -14.36 -19.00
C CYS A 188 12.17 -15.35 -19.21
N GLY A 189 12.11 -16.37 -18.36
CA GLY A 189 10.94 -17.24 -18.29
C GLY A 189 9.72 -16.53 -17.67
N PRO A 190 8.51 -17.07 -17.87
CA PRO A 190 7.28 -16.49 -17.34
C PRO A 190 7.29 -16.35 -15.81
N ASP A 191 7.97 -17.26 -15.11
CA ASP A 191 8.09 -17.26 -13.65
C ASP A 191 9.12 -16.25 -13.13
N GLU A 192 10.01 -15.75 -13.98
CA GLU A 192 11.01 -14.74 -13.64
C GLU A 192 10.51 -13.31 -13.82
N VAL A 193 9.32 -13.12 -14.40
CA VAL A 193 8.77 -11.81 -14.70
C VAL A 193 7.64 -11.48 -13.74
N HIS A 194 7.88 -10.56 -12.81
CA HIS A 194 6.90 -10.17 -11.81
C HIS A 194 6.36 -8.77 -12.08
N ARG A 195 5.03 -8.64 -12.15
CA ARG A 195 4.37 -7.35 -12.31
C ARG A 195 4.51 -6.53 -11.02
N VAL A 196 4.90 -5.25 -11.18
CA VAL A 196 5.16 -4.33 -10.08
C VAL A 196 4.10 -3.23 -10.04
N GLN A 197 3.69 -2.83 -8.84
CA GLN A 197 2.75 -1.76 -8.61
C GLN A 197 3.45 -0.42 -8.33
N GLY A 198 2.71 0.68 -8.50
CA GLY A 198 3.21 2.03 -8.18
C GLY A 198 3.97 2.74 -9.30
N PHE A 199 4.21 2.08 -10.41
CA PHE A 199 4.87 2.62 -11.59
C PHE A 199 3.90 2.74 -12.77
N ARG A 200 4.18 3.68 -13.68
CA ARG A 200 3.39 3.92 -14.89
C ARG A 200 4.32 3.98 -16.08
N VAL A 201 3.84 3.57 -17.24
CA VAL A 201 4.54 3.73 -18.50
C VAL A 201 4.12 5.04 -19.15
N ARG A 202 5.10 5.84 -19.59
CA ARG A 202 4.89 7.05 -20.39
C ARG A 202 5.51 6.85 -21.77
N GLY A 203 4.73 7.12 -22.82
CA GLY A 203 5.17 6.92 -24.19
C GLY A 203 5.46 5.45 -24.52
N ALA A 204 6.54 5.20 -25.23
CA ALA A 204 6.88 3.85 -25.71
C ALA A 204 7.37 2.94 -24.57
N SER A 205 8.38 3.38 -23.80
CA SER A 205 9.09 2.52 -22.83
C SER A 205 9.58 3.23 -21.59
N THR A 206 9.21 4.52 -21.40
CA THR A 206 9.68 5.29 -20.25
C THR A 206 8.88 4.93 -19.01
N ILE A 207 9.55 4.47 -17.95
CA ILE A 207 8.93 4.17 -16.66
C ILE A 207 8.92 5.44 -15.83
N ALA A 208 7.73 5.86 -15.43
CA ALA A 208 7.51 6.99 -14.54
C ALA A 208 6.97 6.49 -13.20
N GLY A 209 7.62 6.86 -12.13
CA GLY A 209 7.22 6.53 -10.77
C GLY A 209 8.17 7.14 -9.75
N PRO A 210 7.77 7.19 -8.49
CA PRO A 210 8.64 7.69 -7.46
C PRO A 210 9.85 6.75 -7.30
N TYR A 211 11.02 7.33 -7.16
CA TYR A 211 12.30 6.63 -6.99
C TYR A 211 12.73 5.74 -8.18
N ALA A 212 12.03 5.79 -9.30
CA ALA A 212 12.45 5.12 -10.53
C ALA A 212 13.49 5.99 -11.25
N LEU A 213 14.70 5.51 -11.34
CA LEU A 213 15.78 6.15 -12.06
C LEU A 213 15.95 5.48 -13.42
N PRO A 214 16.06 6.23 -14.53
CA PRO A 214 16.16 5.65 -15.86
C PRO A 214 17.48 4.88 -16.01
N LEU A 215 17.42 3.73 -16.67
CA LEU A 215 18.59 3.01 -17.11
C LEU A 215 19.26 3.74 -18.28
N LYS A 216 20.59 3.63 -18.36
CA LYS A 216 21.33 4.08 -19.53
C LYS A 216 20.77 3.39 -20.78
N LYS A 217 20.54 4.12 -21.86
CA LYS A 217 19.94 3.66 -23.14
C LYS A 217 18.40 3.59 -23.15
N GLY A 218 17.67 4.14 -22.16
CA GLY A 218 16.21 4.25 -22.23
C GLY A 218 15.40 2.95 -22.17
N GLN A 219 16.03 1.82 -21.84
CA GLN A 219 15.39 0.50 -21.88
C GLN A 219 14.81 0.05 -20.54
N GLY A 220 14.39 0.97 -19.70
CA GLY A 220 13.79 0.64 -18.40
C GLY A 220 14.21 1.61 -17.32
N ALA A 221 13.99 1.20 -16.07
CA ALA A 221 14.39 1.96 -14.89
C ALA A 221 14.97 1.02 -13.83
N PHE A 222 15.58 1.60 -12.85
CA PHE A 222 15.95 0.86 -11.63
C PHE A 222 15.47 1.60 -10.39
N VAL A 223 15.26 0.84 -9.35
CA VAL A 223 14.87 1.33 -8.02
C VAL A 223 15.90 0.85 -7.02
N THR A 224 16.38 1.76 -6.19
CA THR A 224 17.31 1.46 -5.10
C THR A 224 16.67 1.78 -3.76
N VAL A 225 17.11 1.07 -2.72
CA VAL A 225 16.73 1.39 -1.35
C VAL A 225 17.20 2.80 -1.02
N THR A 226 16.25 3.68 -0.71
CA THR A 226 16.53 5.09 -0.40
C THR A 226 15.89 5.43 0.95
N GLU A 227 16.54 6.24 1.73
CA GLU A 227 16.02 6.68 3.02
C GLU A 227 14.68 7.42 2.85
N ASN A 228 13.74 7.17 3.76
CA ASN A 228 12.40 7.76 3.77
C ASN A 228 11.52 7.40 2.55
N MET A 229 11.90 6.39 1.77
CA MET A 229 11.19 6.02 0.55
C MET A 229 9.71 5.70 0.80
N TRP A 230 9.40 5.03 1.90
CA TRP A 230 8.05 4.66 2.27
C TRP A 230 7.29 5.73 3.08
N GLU A 231 7.96 6.81 3.44
CA GLU A 231 7.30 7.91 4.14
C GLU A 231 6.26 8.62 3.27
N HIS A 232 6.36 8.46 1.96
CA HIS A 232 5.46 9.08 1.00
C HIS A 232 4.61 8.06 0.26
N ALA A 233 3.34 8.34 0.10
CA ALA A 233 2.43 7.61 -0.78
C ALA A 233 1.67 8.59 -1.67
N ARG A 234 1.65 8.33 -2.99
CA ARG A 234 0.98 9.18 -3.98
C ARG A 234 1.39 10.66 -3.89
N GLY A 235 2.67 10.93 -3.69
CA GLY A 235 3.21 12.28 -3.56
C GLY A 235 2.87 13.02 -2.26
N ARG A 236 2.28 12.33 -1.28
CA ARG A 236 1.96 12.87 0.03
C ARG A 236 2.68 12.09 1.12
N LYS A 237 3.15 12.80 2.14
CA LYS A 237 3.75 12.18 3.32
C LYS A 237 2.68 11.37 4.06
N ILE A 238 2.99 10.10 4.34
CA ILE A 238 2.11 9.24 5.14
C ILE A 238 2.09 9.81 6.56
N ASP A 239 0.89 10.15 6.98
CA ASP A 239 0.64 10.80 8.26
C ASP A 239 -0.06 9.81 9.19
N GLY A 240 0.48 9.64 10.37
CA GLY A 240 -0.17 8.90 11.46
C GLY A 240 -1.37 9.63 12.10
N GLY A 241 -1.95 10.62 11.41
CA GLY A 241 -3.04 11.45 11.90
C GLY A 241 -2.59 12.72 12.62
N GLU A 242 -1.30 12.92 12.84
CA GLU A 242 -0.75 14.07 13.56
C GLU A 242 -0.79 15.34 12.71
N ARG A 243 -0.45 15.22 11.46
CA ARG A 243 -0.49 16.34 10.51
C ARG A 243 -1.92 16.87 10.37
N ARG A 244 -2.88 15.98 10.24
CA ARG A 244 -4.30 16.35 10.18
C ARG A 244 -4.75 17.04 11.47
N ARG A 245 -4.37 16.52 12.64
CA ARG A 245 -4.67 17.16 13.93
C ARG A 245 -4.03 18.55 14.04
N THR A 246 -2.78 18.70 13.59
CA THR A 246 -2.08 19.97 13.58
C THR A 246 -2.75 20.96 12.62
N GLU A 247 -3.14 20.51 11.44
CA GLU A 247 -3.89 21.29 10.46
C GLU A 247 -5.25 21.75 11.00
N VAL A 248 -5.99 20.86 11.66
CA VAL A 248 -7.27 21.17 12.29
C VAL A 248 -7.09 22.21 13.40
N ARG A 249 -6.11 22.03 14.28
CA ARG A 249 -5.80 22.99 15.35
C ARG A 249 -5.36 24.34 14.80
N TYR A 250 -4.60 24.35 13.72
CA TYR A 250 -4.17 25.58 13.06
C TYR A 250 -5.36 26.34 12.46
N LYS A 251 -6.20 25.65 11.71
CA LYS A 251 -7.44 26.22 11.13
C LYS A 251 -8.36 26.77 12.20
N LYS A 252 -8.55 26.03 13.30
CA LYS A 252 -9.34 26.47 14.44
C LYS A 252 -8.79 27.77 15.05
N ARG A 253 -7.48 27.85 15.30
CA ARG A 253 -6.84 29.07 15.82
C ARG A 253 -6.96 30.27 14.88
N ILE A 254 -6.89 30.05 13.57
CA ILE A 254 -7.11 31.12 12.59
C ILE A 254 -8.55 31.60 12.65
N ALA A 255 -9.52 30.69 12.69
CA ALA A 255 -10.94 31.03 12.80
C ALA A 255 -11.20 31.84 14.09
N GLU A 256 -10.72 31.36 15.25
CA GLU A 256 -10.84 32.06 16.53
C GLU A 256 -10.25 33.47 16.48
N ARG A 257 -9.05 33.65 15.90
CA ARG A 257 -8.44 34.98 15.74
C ARG A 257 -9.24 35.88 14.81
N ARG A 258 -9.85 35.33 13.77
CA ARG A 258 -10.69 36.10 12.87
C ARG A 258 -11.95 36.58 13.58
N GLU A 259 -12.60 35.69 14.33
CA GLU A 259 -13.77 36.05 15.15
C GLU A 259 -13.46 37.10 16.22
N MET A 260 -12.30 36.96 16.91
CA MET A 260 -11.85 37.99 17.88
C MET A 260 -11.63 39.36 17.20
N ARG A 261 -11.07 39.37 16.01
CA ARG A 261 -10.88 40.60 15.24
C ARG A 261 -12.21 41.22 14.79
N GLU A 262 -13.15 40.39 14.34
CA GLU A 262 -14.49 40.84 13.95
C GLU A 262 -15.29 41.37 15.16
N ARG A 263 -15.02 40.84 16.37
CA ARG A 263 -15.59 41.36 17.63
C ARG A 263 -14.86 42.58 18.22
N GLY A 264 -13.75 42.99 17.60
CA GLY A 264 -12.95 44.09 18.10
C GLY A 264 -12.12 43.81 19.35
N GLU A 265 -11.87 42.51 19.63
CA GLU A 265 -11.08 42.05 20.80
C GLU A 265 -9.57 41.90 20.45
N LEU A 266 -9.17 42.12 19.21
CA LEU A 266 -7.78 42.05 18.70
C LEU A 266 -7.49 43.23 17.77
#